data_8a698c72bcca445eddc400b4ea37c032
#
_entry.id   8a698c72bcca445eddc400b4ea37c032
#
_cell.length_a   1.000
_cell.length_b   1.000
_cell.length_c   1.000
_cell.angle_alpha   90.00
_cell.angle_beta   90.00
_cell.angle_gamma   90.00
#
_symmetry.space_group_name_H-M   'P 1'
#
loop_
_entity.id
_entity.type
_entity.pdbx_description
1 polymer ?
#
loop_
_entity_poly.entity_id
_entity_poly.type
_entity_poly.pdbx_seq_one_letter_code
_entity_poly.pdbx_strand_id
1 'polypeptide(L)'
;MSEGSSTLRHRLSRPEIIRLVGAHNALGAKMAERAGFDGVWASGFEIAASYALPDASIVTMSEHLALARSMCDVVRIPVVVDCDTGYGDELQFAHAVRQFEAAGVAGVCVEDKQFPKLNSFIDGRQELAPVDAFVEKLVAGKKAQRTRDFVVIARTEALIAGCGVEEALRRARAYSDAGADAVLIHSKAKTAAEIAEVAMQWDRPTPLVAVPTTYFNTPLDDLAALGFKVVIYANQGLRGALKAMEQVYAEILRSGSTASVESQLWPMKTIFALQGVESETPAPVEVPAEVIIEP
;
A
#
# COMPACT_ATOMS: atom_id res chain seq x y z
N MET A 1 21.85 6.17 4.26
CA MET A 1 20.58 6.36 3.52
C MET A 1 20.23 5.01 2.91
N SER A 2 19.04 4.51 3.08
CA SER A 2 18.65 3.24 2.46
C SER A 2 18.48 3.43 0.95
N GLU A 3 18.98 2.52 0.15
CA GLU A 3 18.83 2.52 -1.31
C GLU A 3 17.35 2.61 -1.75
N GLY A 4 16.42 2.14 -0.90
CA GLY A 4 14.99 2.13 -1.20
C GLY A 4 14.31 3.51 -1.25
N SER A 5 14.72 4.45 -0.40
CA SER A 5 14.15 5.82 -0.36
C SER A 5 14.48 6.60 -1.64
N SER A 6 15.77 6.63 -2.01
CA SER A 6 16.23 7.27 -3.26
C SER A 6 15.58 6.65 -4.48
N THR A 7 15.37 5.34 -4.48
CA THR A 7 14.77 4.61 -5.59
C THR A 7 13.31 5.03 -5.84
N LEU A 8 12.48 5.24 -4.80
CA LEU A 8 11.07 5.64 -5.00
C LEU A 8 10.97 7.04 -5.62
N ARG A 9 11.68 8.02 -5.07
CA ARG A 9 11.73 9.39 -5.61
C ARG A 9 12.19 9.41 -7.07
N HIS A 10 13.23 8.66 -7.37
CA HIS A 10 13.74 8.54 -8.72
C HIS A 10 12.72 7.90 -9.66
N ARG A 11 12.01 6.85 -9.23
CA ARG A 11 10.94 6.22 -10.02
C ARG A 11 9.75 7.17 -10.27
N LEU A 12 9.39 8.02 -9.30
CA LEU A 12 8.34 9.02 -9.48
C LEU A 12 8.67 10.05 -10.57
N SER A 13 9.96 10.35 -10.81
CA SER A 13 10.40 11.28 -11.85
C SER A 13 10.52 10.67 -13.25
N ARG A 14 10.42 9.34 -13.38
CA ARG A 14 10.48 8.63 -14.66
C ARG A 14 9.11 8.48 -15.32
N PRO A 15 9.00 8.19 -16.62
CA PRO A 15 7.70 8.04 -17.29
C PRO A 15 6.96 6.75 -16.89
N GLU A 16 7.68 5.67 -16.52
CA GLU A 16 7.09 4.37 -16.26
C GLU A 16 6.16 4.41 -15.03
N ILE A 17 5.04 3.68 -15.11
CA ILE A 17 4.11 3.50 -13.99
C ILE A 17 4.75 2.62 -12.91
N ILE A 18 4.49 2.92 -11.65
CA ILE A 18 5.02 2.22 -10.48
C ILE A 18 3.93 1.29 -9.93
N ARG A 19 4.25 0.01 -9.76
CA ARG A 19 3.36 -1.01 -9.20
C ARG A 19 3.79 -1.34 -7.78
N LEU A 20 2.97 -0.98 -6.81
CA LEU A 20 3.15 -1.39 -5.42
C LEU A 20 2.18 -2.53 -5.10
N VAL A 21 2.59 -3.48 -4.26
CA VAL A 21 1.72 -4.56 -3.80
C VAL A 21 1.72 -4.67 -2.29
N GLY A 22 0.57 -4.99 -1.72
CA GLY A 22 0.35 -5.13 -0.28
C GLY A 22 1.19 -6.24 0.34
N ALA A 23 1.74 -5.94 1.51
CA ALA A 23 2.36 -6.91 2.40
C ALA A 23 2.15 -6.49 3.85
N HIS A 24 2.09 -7.47 4.74
CA HIS A 24 1.92 -7.26 6.18
C HIS A 24 3.13 -7.75 7.01
N ASN A 25 4.15 -8.33 6.36
CA ASN A 25 5.35 -8.83 7.02
C ASN A 25 6.53 -8.95 6.03
N ALA A 26 7.71 -9.26 6.55
CA ALA A 26 8.94 -9.40 5.79
C ALA A 26 8.86 -10.48 4.68
N LEU A 27 8.18 -11.59 4.94
CA LEU A 27 8.03 -12.66 3.94
C LEU A 27 7.16 -12.20 2.76
N GLY A 28 6.05 -11.51 3.04
CA GLY A 28 5.21 -10.89 2.01
C GLY A 28 6.00 -9.87 1.16
N ALA A 29 6.85 -9.05 1.79
CA ALA A 29 7.71 -8.12 1.08
C ALA A 29 8.72 -8.83 0.15
N LYS A 30 9.36 -9.92 0.61
CA LYS A 30 10.21 -10.77 -0.24
C LYS A 30 9.45 -11.36 -1.42
N MET A 31 8.21 -11.78 -1.21
CA MET A 31 7.36 -12.30 -2.30
C MET A 31 7.04 -11.22 -3.33
N ALA A 32 6.77 -9.99 -2.88
CA ALA A 32 6.56 -8.84 -3.77
C ALA A 32 7.79 -8.56 -4.65
N GLU A 33 8.97 -8.49 -4.05
CA GLU A 33 10.23 -8.28 -4.78
C GLU A 33 10.51 -9.43 -5.77
N ARG A 34 10.34 -10.68 -5.33
CA ARG A 34 10.52 -11.87 -6.19
C ARG A 34 9.55 -11.90 -7.38
N ALA A 35 8.33 -11.41 -7.19
CA ALA A 35 7.32 -11.31 -8.26
C ALA A 35 7.61 -10.16 -9.25
N GLY A 36 8.60 -9.30 -8.99
CA GLY A 36 8.99 -8.21 -9.87
C GLY A 36 8.14 -6.94 -9.71
N PHE A 37 7.54 -6.73 -8.54
CA PHE A 37 6.90 -5.46 -8.22
C PHE A 37 7.92 -4.35 -8.00
N ASP A 38 7.52 -3.11 -8.26
CA ASP A 38 8.39 -1.95 -8.19
C ASP A 38 8.58 -1.45 -6.75
N GLY A 39 7.72 -1.89 -5.82
CA GLY A 39 7.82 -1.61 -4.40
C GLY A 39 6.76 -2.34 -3.58
N VAL A 40 6.89 -2.22 -2.27
CA VAL A 40 5.99 -2.82 -1.27
C VAL A 40 5.08 -1.74 -0.70
N TRP A 41 3.81 -2.04 -0.58
CA TRP A 41 2.84 -1.32 0.21
C TRP A 41 2.69 -2.03 1.57
N ALA A 42 3.32 -1.51 2.63
CA ALA A 42 3.09 -1.98 4.00
C ALA A 42 1.66 -1.56 4.41
N SER A 43 0.71 -2.43 4.11
CA SER A 43 -0.73 -2.15 4.15
C SER A 43 -1.25 -2.13 5.58
N GLY A 44 -1.81 -1.00 6.03
CA GLY A 44 -2.45 -0.89 7.34
C GLY A 44 -3.57 -1.93 7.53
N PHE A 45 -4.41 -2.12 6.50
CA PHE A 45 -5.44 -3.16 6.50
C PHE A 45 -4.86 -4.57 6.66
N GLU A 46 -3.84 -4.94 5.86
CA GLU A 46 -3.25 -6.29 5.94
C GLU A 46 -2.55 -6.53 7.28
N ILE A 47 -1.89 -5.49 7.82
CA ILE A 47 -1.25 -5.55 9.14
C ILE A 47 -2.30 -5.77 10.23
N ALA A 48 -3.38 -4.98 10.27
CA ALA A 48 -4.46 -5.17 11.23
C ALA A 48 -5.07 -6.58 11.12
N ALA A 49 -5.35 -7.04 9.89
CA ALA A 49 -5.89 -8.37 9.63
C ALA A 49 -4.95 -9.50 10.09
N SER A 50 -3.62 -9.33 10.01
CA SER A 50 -2.64 -10.31 10.48
C SER A 50 -2.68 -10.53 12.00
N TYR A 51 -3.15 -9.52 12.76
CA TYR A 51 -3.45 -9.61 14.19
C TYR A 51 -4.89 -10.03 14.48
N ALA A 52 -5.69 -10.33 13.44
CA ALA A 52 -7.13 -10.56 13.54
C ALA A 52 -7.88 -9.36 14.20
N LEU A 53 -7.41 -8.15 13.99
CA LEU A 53 -7.99 -6.90 14.48
C LEU A 53 -8.73 -6.16 13.36
N PRO A 54 -9.79 -5.41 13.72
CA PRO A 54 -10.39 -4.46 12.78
C PRO A 54 -9.39 -3.38 12.33
N ASP A 55 -9.47 -2.99 11.06
CA ASP A 55 -8.72 -1.86 10.52
C ASP A 55 -9.41 -0.53 10.91
N ALA A 56 -9.14 -0.10 12.13
CA ALA A 56 -9.81 1.03 12.81
C ALA A 56 -8.85 1.81 13.73
N SER A 57 -7.63 2.05 13.28
CA SER A 57 -6.57 2.75 14.04
C SER A 57 -6.23 2.08 15.39
N ILE A 58 -6.39 0.75 15.49
CA ILE A 58 -6.09 -0.03 16.70
C ILE A 58 -4.60 -0.38 16.76
N VAL A 59 -4.01 -0.74 15.60
CA VAL A 59 -2.58 -1.04 15.51
C VAL A 59 -1.79 0.24 15.72
N THR A 60 -0.84 0.19 16.64
CA THR A 60 -0.05 1.36 17.03
C THR A 60 1.03 1.71 16.01
N MET A 61 1.52 2.95 16.04
CA MET A 61 2.67 3.38 15.24
C MET A 61 3.89 2.47 15.47
N SER A 62 4.13 2.02 16.69
CA SER A 62 5.30 1.19 17.03
C SER A 62 5.21 -0.20 16.40
N GLU A 63 4.01 -0.78 16.32
CA GLU A 63 3.77 -2.06 15.64
C GLU A 63 3.95 -1.92 14.13
N HIS A 64 3.36 -0.88 13.51
CA HIS A 64 3.60 -0.57 12.10
C HIS A 64 5.09 -0.36 11.79
N LEU A 65 5.80 0.40 12.64
CA LEU A 65 7.22 0.68 12.48
C LEU A 65 8.08 -0.58 12.54
N ALA A 66 7.79 -1.48 13.50
CA ALA A 66 8.53 -2.74 13.65
C ALA A 66 8.38 -3.63 12.40
N LEU A 67 7.15 -3.76 11.89
CA LEU A 67 6.87 -4.54 10.68
C LEU A 67 7.48 -3.89 9.43
N ALA A 68 7.34 -2.58 9.26
CA ALA A 68 7.94 -1.85 8.13
C ALA A 68 9.46 -1.97 8.11
N ARG A 69 10.12 -1.85 9.28
CA ARG A 69 11.57 -2.08 9.39
C ARG A 69 11.95 -3.47 8.94
N SER A 70 11.23 -4.51 9.42
CA SER A 70 11.51 -5.89 9.03
C SER A 70 11.35 -6.14 7.53
N MET A 71 10.43 -5.42 6.86
CA MET A 71 10.30 -5.44 5.41
C MET A 71 11.51 -4.77 4.74
N CYS A 72 11.90 -3.58 5.20
CA CYS A 72 13.06 -2.85 4.65
C CYS A 72 14.38 -3.64 4.79
N ASP A 73 14.54 -4.40 5.85
CA ASP A 73 15.75 -5.20 6.11
C ASP A 73 15.93 -6.37 5.11
N VAL A 74 14.87 -6.79 4.43
CA VAL A 74 14.90 -8.02 3.62
C VAL A 74 14.69 -7.80 2.11
N VAL A 75 14.33 -6.59 1.67
CA VAL A 75 14.13 -6.25 0.26
C VAL A 75 14.97 -5.06 -0.17
N ARG A 76 15.22 -4.95 -1.49
CA ARG A 76 15.91 -3.81 -2.11
C ARG A 76 14.94 -2.82 -2.76
N ILE A 77 13.71 -3.27 -3.05
CA ILE A 77 12.65 -2.41 -3.59
C ILE A 77 12.10 -1.51 -2.48
N PRO A 78 11.63 -0.28 -2.82
CA PRO A 78 11.13 0.66 -1.83
C PRO A 78 9.90 0.14 -1.08
N VAL A 79 9.86 0.40 0.23
CA VAL A 79 8.70 0.15 1.09
C VAL A 79 7.98 1.46 1.36
N VAL A 80 6.68 1.51 1.11
CA VAL A 80 5.79 2.64 1.43
C VAL A 80 4.82 2.20 2.51
N VAL A 81 4.69 2.96 3.59
CA VAL A 81 3.83 2.61 4.73
C VAL A 81 2.49 3.33 4.64
N ASP A 82 1.40 2.58 4.78
CA ASP A 82 0.07 3.11 5.07
C ASP A 82 0.03 3.55 6.54
N CYS A 83 -0.01 4.84 6.77
CA CYS A 83 0.00 5.44 8.11
C CYS A 83 -1.41 5.81 8.60
N ASP A 84 -2.45 5.27 7.98
CA ASP A 84 -3.83 5.64 8.32
C ASP A 84 -4.00 7.19 8.33
N THR A 85 -4.52 7.73 9.43
CA THR A 85 -4.68 9.18 9.63
C THR A 85 -3.44 9.87 10.22
N GLY A 86 -2.29 9.17 10.33
CA GLY A 86 -1.03 9.73 10.84
C GLY A 86 -0.83 9.59 12.35
N TYR A 87 -1.55 8.68 13.00
CA TYR A 87 -1.45 8.30 14.42
C TYR A 87 -1.84 9.41 15.43
N GLY A 88 -2.45 10.49 14.98
CA GLY A 88 -2.87 11.61 15.80
C GLY A 88 -2.90 12.93 15.04
N ASP A 89 -2.42 14.01 15.67
CA ASP A 89 -2.33 15.34 15.09
C ASP A 89 -1.03 15.54 14.26
N GLU A 90 -0.69 16.78 13.96
CA GLU A 90 0.50 17.15 13.19
C GLU A 90 1.81 16.78 13.90
N LEU A 91 1.84 16.78 15.25
CA LEU A 91 3.04 16.44 16.02
C LEU A 91 3.33 14.94 15.96
N GLN A 92 2.28 14.10 16.10
CA GLN A 92 2.40 12.65 15.98
C GLN A 92 2.79 12.25 14.57
N PHE A 93 2.20 12.87 13.54
CA PHE A 93 2.57 12.57 12.16
C PHE A 93 4.01 12.98 11.84
N ALA A 94 4.44 14.17 12.28
CA ALA A 94 5.82 14.61 12.15
C ALA A 94 6.81 13.67 12.84
N HIS A 95 6.43 13.13 14.02
CA HIS A 95 7.23 12.10 14.70
C HIS A 95 7.27 10.80 13.91
N ALA A 96 6.12 10.33 13.40
CA ALA A 96 6.02 9.13 12.58
C ALA A 96 6.90 9.22 11.33
N VAL A 97 6.86 10.33 10.59
CA VAL A 97 7.73 10.56 9.42
C VAL A 97 9.20 10.37 9.77
N ARG A 98 9.68 10.98 10.88
CA ARG A 98 11.09 10.82 11.32
C ARG A 98 11.44 9.38 11.65
N GLN A 99 10.52 8.63 12.29
CA GLN A 99 10.78 7.25 12.69
C GLN A 99 10.77 6.30 11.49
N PHE A 100 9.82 6.43 10.58
CA PHE A 100 9.77 5.60 9.36
C PHE A 100 10.95 5.88 8.44
N GLU A 101 11.32 7.15 8.24
CA GLU A 101 12.51 7.48 7.46
C GLU A 101 13.79 6.90 8.07
N ALA A 102 13.95 6.99 9.40
CA ALA A 102 15.09 6.40 10.11
C ALA A 102 15.12 4.86 10.04
N ALA A 103 13.97 4.22 9.86
CA ALA A 103 13.86 2.76 9.66
C ALA A 103 14.14 2.31 8.23
N GLY A 104 14.42 3.23 7.29
CA GLY A 104 14.69 2.91 5.89
C GLY A 104 13.47 2.84 4.98
N VAL A 105 12.30 3.21 5.49
CA VAL A 105 11.07 3.33 4.69
C VAL A 105 11.26 4.41 3.62
N ALA A 106 10.80 4.14 2.39
CA ALA A 106 10.94 5.06 1.26
C ALA A 106 9.89 6.18 1.24
N GLY A 107 8.78 5.97 1.90
CA GLY A 107 7.71 6.95 2.01
C GLY A 107 6.55 6.49 2.86
N VAL A 108 5.69 7.43 3.19
CA VAL A 108 4.45 7.19 3.94
C VAL A 108 3.25 7.73 3.18
N CYS A 109 2.10 7.10 3.41
CA CYS A 109 0.82 7.60 2.96
C CYS A 109 -0.05 7.93 4.18
N VAL A 110 -0.67 9.10 4.17
CA VAL A 110 -1.58 9.56 5.23
C VAL A 110 -2.91 10.01 4.63
N GLU A 111 -4.02 9.60 5.24
CA GLU A 111 -5.37 9.89 4.76
C GLU A 111 -6.08 10.98 5.55
N ASP A 112 -6.99 11.69 4.90
CA ASP A 112 -7.75 12.82 5.42
C ASP A 112 -9.02 12.45 6.19
N LYS A 113 -9.13 11.22 6.69
CA LYS A 113 -10.20 10.85 7.64
C LYS A 113 -9.94 11.41 9.04
N GLN A 114 -11.01 11.53 9.81
CA GLN A 114 -10.89 11.82 11.24
C GLN A 114 -10.35 10.59 12.00
N PHE A 115 -9.51 10.83 12.98
CA PHE A 115 -9.06 9.80 13.93
C PHE A 115 -10.12 9.55 15.03
N PRO A 116 -10.38 8.28 15.42
CA PRO A 116 -9.91 7.05 14.79
C PRO A 116 -10.66 6.77 13.47
N LYS A 117 -9.95 6.28 12.46
CA LYS A 117 -10.58 5.92 11.18
C LYS A 117 -11.43 4.67 11.29
N LEU A 118 -12.32 4.49 10.31
CA LEU A 118 -12.96 3.21 9.99
C LEU A 118 -12.53 2.81 8.58
N ASN A 119 -12.32 1.50 8.35
CA ASN A 119 -11.98 1.01 7.01
C ASN A 119 -12.97 1.51 5.95
N SER A 120 -12.46 1.92 4.79
CA SER A 120 -13.21 2.59 3.72
C SER A 120 -14.31 1.73 3.09
N PHE A 121 -14.26 0.40 3.25
CA PHE A 121 -15.23 -0.55 2.72
C PHE A 121 -16.29 -1.00 3.75
N ILE A 122 -16.19 -0.53 4.99
CA ILE A 122 -17.20 -0.78 6.03
C ILE A 122 -18.21 0.36 5.98
N ASP A 123 -19.51 -0.01 5.95
CA ASP A 123 -20.57 0.97 6.07
C ASP A 123 -20.56 1.61 7.46
N GLY A 124 -20.79 2.92 7.50
CA GLY A 124 -20.81 3.69 8.73
C GLY A 124 -20.16 5.07 8.58
N ARG A 125 -19.60 5.55 9.67
CA ARG A 125 -19.02 6.89 9.77
C ARG A 125 -17.73 7.02 8.95
N GLN A 126 -17.80 7.73 7.83
CA GLN A 126 -16.65 8.04 6.97
C GLN A 126 -16.38 9.57 6.99
N GLU A 127 -16.09 10.08 8.19
CA GLU A 127 -15.90 11.52 8.39
C GLU A 127 -14.50 11.96 7.97
N LEU A 128 -14.45 13.10 7.27
CA LEU A 128 -13.20 13.73 6.83
C LEU A 128 -12.75 14.79 7.82
N ALA A 129 -11.44 14.90 7.99
CA ALA A 129 -10.84 16.02 8.70
C ALA A 129 -11.07 17.33 7.93
N PRO A 130 -11.12 18.48 8.60
CA PRO A 130 -11.04 19.77 7.93
C PRO A 130 -9.80 19.85 7.05
N VAL A 131 -9.94 20.45 5.85
CA VAL A 131 -8.82 20.50 4.90
C VAL A 131 -7.61 21.22 5.50
N ASP A 132 -7.83 22.32 6.19
CA ASP A 132 -6.75 23.11 6.78
C ASP A 132 -5.98 22.30 7.83
N ALA A 133 -6.66 21.54 8.69
CA ALA A 133 -6.02 20.68 9.69
C ALA A 133 -5.19 19.56 9.01
N PHE A 134 -5.67 19.00 7.90
CA PHE A 134 -4.90 18.00 7.17
C PHE A 134 -3.71 18.61 6.42
N VAL A 135 -3.87 19.83 5.88
CA VAL A 135 -2.77 20.61 5.28
C VAL A 135 -1.69 20.91 6.31
N GLU A 136 -2.05 21.36 7.52
CA GLU A 136 -1.11 21.57 8.63
C GLU A 136 -0.33 20.30 8.97
N LYS A 137 -1.03 19.16 9.03
CA LYS A 137 -0.41 17.84 9.24
C LYS A 137 0.58 17.49 8.13
N LEU A 138 0.22 17.68 6.85
CA LEU A 138 1.12 17.44 5.72
C LEU A 138 2.36 18.33 5.78
N VAL A 139 2.18 19.63 6.04
CA VAL A 139 3.29 20.60 6.16
C VAL A 139 4.22 20.19 7.32
N ALA A 140 3.68 19.77 8.46
CA ALA A 140 4.48 19.29 9.60
C ALA A 140 5.26 18.02 9.24
N GLY A 141 4.63 17.05 8.57
CA GLY A 141 5.30 15.84 8.07
C GLY A 141 6.42 16.16 7.08
N LYS A 142 6.14 17.04 6.11
CA LYS A 142 7.14 17.49 5.13
C LYS A 142 8.34 18.20 5.78
N LYS A 143 8.13 19.04 6.78
CA LYS A 143 9.20 19.70 7.53
C LYS A 143 10.00 18.71 8.39
N ALA A 144 9.41 17.59 8.79
CA ALA A 144 10.04 16.59 9.63
C ALA A 144 10.99 15.65 8.88
N GLN A 145 10.87 15.56 7.54
CA GLN A 145 11.78 14.74 6.71
C GLN A 145 13.22 15.17 6.90
N ARG A 146 14.14 14.22 6.87
CA ARG A 146 15.60 14.45 6.91
C ARG A 146 16.21 14.56 5.52
N THR A 147 15.62 13.85 4.55
CA THR A 147 16.10 13.81 3.17
C THR A 147 14.99 14.21 2.20
N ARG A 148 15.37 14.70 1.03
CA ARG A 148 14.43 14.97 -0.06
C ARG A 148 13.94 13.70 -0.74
N ASP A 149 14.61 12.59 -0.52
CA ASP A 149 14.28 11.31 -1.14
C ASP A 149 13.06 10.63 -0.50
N PHE A 150 12.80 10.92 0.77
CA PHE A 150 11.61 10.41 1.46
C PHE A 150 10.34 11.00 0.84
N VAL A 151 9.30 10.18 0.65
CA VAL A 151 8.06 10.53 -0.04
C VAL A 151 6.91 10.60 0.94
N VAL A 152 6.11 11.67 0.86
CA VAL A 152 4.84 11.80 1.60
C VAL A 152 3.70 11.80 0.58
N ILE A 153 2.86 10.76 0.65
CA ILE A 153 1.66 10.60 -0.17
C ILE A 153 0.47 11.08 0.64
N ALA A 154 -0.26 12.07 0.13
CA ALA A 154 -1.53 12.48 0.72
C ALA A 154 -2.67 11.69 0.09
N ARG A 155 -3.51 11.05 0.91
CA ARG A 155 -4.67 10.30 0.44
C ARG A 155 -5.95 11.06 0.76
N THR A 156 -6.77 11.31 -0.27
CA THR A 156 -8.13 11.83 -0.05
C THR A 156 -9.16 10.72 -0.07
N GLU A 157 -9.99 10.73 0.95
CA GLU A 157 -11.12 9.83 1.13
C GLU A 157 -12.46 10.48 0.74
N ALA A 158 -12.43 11.61 0.02
CA ALA A 158 -13.65 12.36 -0.33
C ALA A 158 -14.64 11.53 -1.15
N LEU A 159 -14.20 10.69 -2.11
CA LEU A 159 -15.07 9.81 -2.87
C LEU A 159 -15.63 8.68 -1.98
N ILE A 160 -14.85 8.16 -1.05
CA ILE A 160 -15.29 7.15 -0.07
C ILE A 160 -16.39 7.72 0.84
N ALA A 161 -16.23 8.98 1.26
CA ALA A 161 -17.20 9.70 2.09
C ALA A 161 -18.45 10.14 1.31
N GLY A 162 -18.49 9.94 -0.01
CA GLY A 162 -19.61 10.33 -0.86
C GLY A 162 -19.68 11.85 -1.14
N CYS A 163 -18.57 12.57 -0.97
CA CYS A 163 -18.53 14.03 -1.19
C CYS A 163 -18.39 14.41 -2.68
N GLY A 164 -18.17 13.45 -3.57
CA GLY A 164 -18.09 13.65 -5.01
C GLY A 164 -16.74 14.14 -5.51
N VAL A 165 -16.64 14.22 -6.85
CA VAL A 165 -15.39 14.53 -7.58
C VAL A 165 -14.90 15.94 -7.31
N GLU A 166 -15.79 16.93 -7.22
CA GLU A 166 -15.41 18.33 -6.98
C GLU A 166 -14.68 18.49 -5.63
N GLU A 167 -15.20 17.86 -4.56
CA GLU A 167 -14.56 17.90 -3.25
C GLU A 167 -13.26 17.10 -3.23
N ALA A 168 -13.20 15.97 -3.93
CA ALA A 168 -11.96 15.19 -4.07
C ALA A 168 -10.87 16.02 -4.75
N LEU A 169 -11.20 16.74 -5.83
CA LEU A 169 -10.28 17.65 -6.53
C LEU A 169 -9.84 18.81 -5.64
N ARG A 170 -10.78 19.47 -4.95
CA ARG A 170 -10.47 20.59 -4.06
C ARG A 170 -9.46 20.17 -2.98
N ARG A 171 -9.66 19.01 -2.35
CA ARG A 171 -8.75 18.44 -1.35
C ARG A 171 -7.41 18.05 -1.96
N ALA A 172 -7.43 17.30 -3.05
CA ALA A 172 -6.23 16.86 -3.75
C ALA A 172 -5.32 18.05 -4.14
N ARG A 173 -5.90 19.14 -4.67
CA ARG A 173 -5.17 20.39 -4.99
C ARG A 173 -4.54 21.00 -3.75
N ALA A 174 -5.30 21.15 -2.67
CA ALA A 174 -4.79 21.68 -1.40
C ALA A 174 -3.62 20.86 -0.85
N TYR A 175 -3.69 19.54 -0.97
CA TYR A 175 -2.63 18.64 -0.50
C TYR A 175 -1.38 18.70 -1.38
N SER A 176 -1.56 18.81 -2.69
CA SER A 176 -0.48 19.07 -3.63
C SER A 176 0.21 20.41 -3.31
N ASP A 177 -0.57 21.46 -3.11
CA ASP A 177 -0.07 22.82 -2.80
C ASP A 177 0.62 22.85 -1.41
N ALA A 178 0.24 21.98 -0.47
CA ALA A 178 0.90 21.77 0.82
C ALA A 178 2.23 21.01 0.72
N GLY A 179 2.61 20.52 -0.46
CA GLY A 179 3.89 19.86 -0.72
C GLY A 179 3.87 18.34 -0.62
N ALA A 180 2.70 17.70 -0.71
CA ALA A 180 2.63 16.26 -0.90
C ALA A 180 3.39 15.85 -2.19
N ASP A 181 4.12 14.74 -2.12
CA ASP A 181 4.95 14.24 -3.23
C ASP A 181 4.15 13.41 -4.25
N ALA A 182 3.00 12.91 -3.82
CA ALA A 182 1.98 12.28 -4.65
C ALA A 182 0.61 12.40 -3.96
N VAL A 183 -0.47 12.29 -4.71
CA VAL A 183 -1.84 12.33 -4.17
C VAL A 183 -2.58 11.06 -4.55
N LEU A 184 -3.07 10.33 -3.56
CA LEU A 184 -3.87 9.14 -3.72
C LEU A 184 -5.36 9.49 -3.74
N ILE A 185 -6.03 9.15 -4.84
CA ILE A 185 -7.47 9.30 -4.99
C ILE A 185 -8.12 7.95 -4.71
N HIS A 186 -8.75 7.82 -3.55
CA HIS A 186 -9.36 6.56 -3.16
C HIS A 186 -10.84 6.52 -3.51
N SER A 187 -11.25 5.45 -4.19
CA SER A 187 -12.66 5.21 -4.55
C SER A 187 -13.06 3.78 -4.21
N LYS A 188 -14.34 3.59 -3.85
CA LYS A 188 -14.99 2.28 -3.70
C LYS A 188 -16.00 1.98 -4.82
N ALA A 189 -16.05 2.80 -5.86
CA ALA A 189 -16.85 2.53 -7.04
C ALA A 189 -16.39 1.24 -7.73
N LYS A 190 -17.29 0.55 -8.40
CA LYS A 190 -16.98 -0.69 -9.13
C LYS A 190 -16.31 -0.46 -10.48
N THR A 191 -16.22 0.79 -10.90
CA THR A 191 -15.56 1.23 -12.14
C THR A 191 -14.60 2.37 -11.84
N ALA A 192 -13.65 2.62 -12.73
CA ALA A 192 -12.69 3.71 -12.61
C ALA A 192 -13.27 5.10 -12.97
N ALA A 193 -14.57 5.25 -13.19
CA ALA A 193 -15.18 6.47 -13.71
C ALA A 193 -14.88 7.70 -12.85
N GLU A 194 -15.06 7.60 -11.51
CA GLU A 194 -14.82 8.73 -10.59
C GLU A 194 -13.34 9.17 -10.59
N ILE A 195 -12.42 8.22 -10.52
CA ILE A 195 -10.99 8.54 -10.53
C ILE A 195 -10.52 9.04 -11.89
N ALA A 196 -11.12 8.56 -12.99
CA ALA A 196 -10.87 9.08 -14.33
C ALA A 196 -11.32 10.54 -14.46
N GLU A 197 -12.50 10.88 -13.92
CA GLU A 197 -12.99 12.24 -13.91
C GLU A 197 -12.08 13.17 -13.10
N VAL A 198 -11.56 12.71 -11.95
CA VAL A 198 -10.54 13.45 -11.19
C VAL A 198 -9.27 13.63 -12.01
N ALA A 199 -8.77 12.57 -12.65
CA ALA A 199 -7.53 12.62 -13.42
C ALA A 199 -7.61 13.55 -14.63
N MET A 200 -8.74 13.57 -15.33
CA MET A 200 -8.98 14.49 -16.47
C MET A 200 -9.00 15.96 -16.06
N GLN A 201 -9.37 16.28 -14.83
CA GLN A 201 -9.43 17.64 -14.29
C GLN A 201 -8.20 18.00 -13.43
N TRP A 202 -7.23 17.07 -13.32
CA TRP A 202 -6.03 17.29 -12.53
C TRP A 202 -5.08 18.27 -13.19
N ASP A 203 -4.76 19.36 -12.51
CA ASP A 203 -4.00 20.50 -13.04
C ASP A 203 -2.71 20.80 -12.23
N ARG A 204 -2.24 19.84 -11.46
CA ARG A 204 -1.01 19.95 -10.67
C ARG A 204 0.07 19.00 -11.19
N PRO A 205 1.36 19.33 -11.04
CA PRO A 205 2.46 18.45 -11.43
C PRO A 205 2.62 17.22 -10.51
N THR A 206 1.94 17.23 -9.35
CA THR A 206 2.03 16.15 -8.36
C THR A 206 1.43 14.88 -8.91
N PRO A 207 2.17 13.74 -8.89
CA PRO A 207 1.70 12.45 -9.40
C PRO A 207 0.44 11.95 -8.69
N LEU A 208 -0.46 11.32 -9.46
CA LEU A 208 -1.65 10.65 -8.93
C LEU A 208 -1.37 9.17 -8.63
N VAL A 209 -2.02 8.66 -7.58
CA VAL A 209 -1.94 7.27 -7.13
C VAL A 209 -3.34 6.65 -7.15
N ALA A 210 -3.47 5.43 -7.71
CA ALA A 210 -4.71 4.66 -7.75
C ALA A 210 -4.62 3.38 -6.94
N VAL A 211 -5.77 2.93 -6.39
CA VAL A 211 -5.91 1.65 -5.65
C VAL A 211 -7.09 0.87 -6.23
N PRO A 212 -6.91 0.02 -7.25
CA PRO A 212 -7.99 -0.64 -7.97
C PRO A 212 -8.60 -1.85 -7.24
N THR A 213 -8.90 -1.70 -5.94
CA THR A 213 -9.47 -2.80 -5.13
C THR A 213 -10.88 -3.19 -5.59
N THR A 214 -11.72 -2.23 -5.97
CA THR A 214 -13.12 -2.46 -6.38
C THR A 214 -13.34 -2.33 -7.87
N TYR A 215 -12.52 -1.57 -8.58
CA TYR A 215 -12.51 -1.45 -10.03
C TYR A 215 -11.40 -2.30 -10.67
N PHE A 216 -11.28 -3.53 -10.17
CA PHE A 216 -10.21 -4.48 -10.51
C PHE A 216 -10.19 -4.91 -12.00
N ASN A 217 -11.28 -4.64 -12.74
CA ASN A 217 -11.35 -4.88 -14.18
C ASN A 217 -10.66 -3.78 -15.02
N THR A 218 -10.11 -2.73 -14.39
CA THR A 218 -9.38 -1.67 -15.08
C THR A 218 -7.92 -2.07 -15.24
N PRO A 219 -7.43 -2.31 -16.47
CA PRO A 219 -6.04 -2.69 -16.72
C PRO A 219 -5.06 -1.60 -16.29
N LEU A 220 -3.80 -2.01 -16.05
CA LEU A 220 -2.72 -1.08 -15.69
C LEU A 220 -2.50 0.01 -16.76
N ASP A 221 -2.54 -0.39 -18.02
CA ASP A 221 -2.32 0.53 -19.15
C ASP A 221 -3.42 1.59 -19.25
N ASP A 222 -4.66 1.26 -18.90
CA ASP A 222 -5.75 2.23 -18.85
C ASP A 222 -5.54 3.25 -17.72
N LEU A 223 -5.08 2.80 -16.55
CA LEU A 223 -4.73 3.70 -15.45
C LEU A 223 -3.53 4.59 -15.81
N ALA A 224 -2.54 4.04 -16.51
CA ALA A 224 -1.40 4.81 -17.02
C ALA A 224 -1.85 5.87 -18.05
N ALA A 225 -2.74 5.50 -18.99
CA ALA A 225 -3.31 6.40 -19.99
C ALA A 225 -4.14 7.55 -19.35
N LEU A 226 -4.77 7.29 -18.21
CA LEU A 226 -5.45 8.31 -17.39
C LEU A 226 -4.48 9.24 -16.64
N GLY A 227 -3.18 8.98 -16.65
CA GLY A 227 -2.16 9.79 -15.98
C GLY A 227 -1.82 9.37 -14.56
N PHE A 228 -2.30 8.22 -14.08
CA PHE A 228 -1.85 7.68 -12.80
C PHE A 228 -0.41 7.22 -12.89
N LYS A 229 0.38 7.61 -11.90
CA LYS A 229 1.81 7.32 -11.81
C LYS A 229 2.12 6.11 -10.94
N VAL A 230 1.30 5.86 -9.94
CA VAL A 230 1.45 4.74 -9.00
C VAL A 230 0.14 3.97 -8.93
N VAL A 231 0.22 2.65 -8.99
CA VAL A 231 -0.91 1.74 -8.76
C VAL A 231 -0.58 0.83 -7.60
N ILE A 232 -1.48 0.76 -6.61
CA ILE A 232 -1.32 -0.04 -5.40
C ILE A 232 -2.30 -1.22 -5.43
N TYR A 233 -1.80 -2.43 -5.52
CA TYR A 233 -2.56 -3.68 -5.34
C TYR A 233 -2.58 -4.03 -3.85
N ALA A 234 -3.55 -3.46 -3.11
CA ALA A 234 -3.45 -3.25 -1.68
C ALA A 234 -3.64 -4.50 -0.79
N ASN A 235 -4.30 -5.58 -1.28
CA ASN A 235 -4.69 -6.69 -0.38
C ASN A 235 -4.82 -8.07 -1.04
N GLN A 236 -4.43 -8.21 -2.28
CA GLN A 236 -4.61 -9.44 -3.05
C GLN A 236 -3.73 -10.57 -2.51
N GLY A 237 -2.52 -10.26 -2.03
CA GLY A 237 -1.59 -11.22 -1.44
C GLY A 237 -2.17 -11.90 -0.20
N LEU A 238 -2.65 -11.10 0.76
CA LEU A 238 -3.28 -11.62 1.98
C LEU A 238 -4.53 -12.46 1.67
N ARG A 239 -5.42 -11.96 0.81
CA ARG A 239 -6.65 -12.67 0.44
C ARG A 239 -6.37 -13.99 -0.24
N GLY A 240 -5.36 -14.05 -1.10
CA GLY A 240 -4.89 -15.28 -1.73
C GLY A 240 -4.32 -16.26 -0.72
N ALA A 241 -3.47 -15.80 0.21
CA ALA A 241 -2.88 -16.63 1.26
C ALA A 241 -3.95 -17.23 2.18
N LEU A 242 -4.93 -16.42 2.62
CA LEU A 242 -6.04 -16.91 3.46
C LEU A 242 -6.87 -17.98 2.74
N LYS A 243 -7.15 -17.80 1.46
CA LYS A 243 -7.89 -18.79 0.67
C LYS A 243 -7.12 -20.10 0.52
N ALA A 244 -5.81 -20.03 0.28
CA ALA A 244 -4.96 -21.21 0.22
C ALA A 244 -4.88 -21.95 1.57
N MET A 245 -4.72 -21.22 2.68
CA MET A 245 -4.72 -21.80 4.03
C MET A 245 -6.05 -22.52 4.34
N GLU A 246 -7.19 -21.89 4.02
CA GLU A 246 -8.51 -22.50 4.21
C GLU A 246 -8.62 -23.86 3.49
N GLN A 247 -8.17 -23.91 2.22
CA GLN A 247 -8.21 -25.13 1.41
C GLN A 247 -7.30 -26.23 1.99
N VAL A 248 -6.07 -25.88 2.33
CA VAL A 248 -5.09 -26.82 2.90
C VAL A 248 -5.58 -27.37 4.24
N TYR A 249 -6.06 -26.52 5.14
CA TYR A 249 -6.53 -26.97 6.46
C TYR A 249 -7.77 -27.85 6.37
N ALA A 250 -8.72 -27.52 5.51
CA ALA A 250 -9.91 -28.34 5.27
C ALA A 250 -9.54 -29.74 4.75
N GLU A 251 -8.60 -29.83 3.81
CA GLU A 251 -8.18 -31.08 3.24
C GLU A 251 -7.42 -31.98 4.24
N ILE A 252 -6.52 -31.39 5.03
CA ILE A 252 -5.82 -32.13 6.10
C ILE A 252 -6.81 -32.69 7.14
N LEU A 253 -7.78 -31.88 7.58
CA LEU A 253 -8.81 -32.33 8.51
C LEU A 253 -9.67 -33.45 7.93
N ARG A 254 -10.02 -33.37 6.66
CA ARG A 254 -10.85 -34.34 5.95
C ARG A 254 -10.14 -35.70 5.76
N SER A 255 -8.85 -35.63 5.35
CA SER A 255 -8.09 -36.85 4.98
C SER A 255 -7.31 -37.47 6.13
N GLY A 256 -7.04 -36.71 7.19
CA GLY A 256 -6.16 -37.14 8.31
C GLY A 256 -4.68 -37.25 7.89
N SER A 257 -4.30 -36.66 6.73
CA SER A 257 -2.95 -36.75 6.17
C SER A 257 -2.60 -35.50 5.37
N THR A 258 -1.31 -35.16 5.25
CA THR A 258 -0.82 -34.09 4.39
C THR A 258 -0.55 -34.54 2.95
N ALA A 259 -0.60 -35.86 2.66
CA ALA A 259 -0.19 -36.44 1.39
C ALA A 259 -0.92 -35.82 0.16
N SER A 260 -2.20 -35.49 0.31
CA SER A 260 -3.02 -34.91 -0.77
C SER A 260 -2.72 -33.43 -1.06
N VAL A 261 -2.08 -32.73 -0.13
CA VAL A 261 -1.74 -31.29 -0.29
C VAL A 261 -0.27 -31.04 -0.59
N GLU A 262 0.64 -31.99 -0.32
CA GLU A 262 2.10 -31.79 -0.45
C GLU A 262 2.52 -31.31 -1.84
N SER A 263 1.88 -31.78 -2.91
CA SER A 263 2.19 -31.34 -4.28
C SER A 263 1.79 -29.88 -4.59
N GLN A 264 0.94 -29.29 -3.76
CA GLN A 264 0.48 -27.90 -3.90
C GLN A 264 1.26 -26.96 -2.99
N LEU A 265 2.09 -27.47 -2.08
CA LEU A 265 2.88 -26.70 -1.14
C LEU A 265 4.28 -26.44 -1.70
N TRP A 266 4.86 -25.32 -1.29
CA TRP A 266 6.27 -25.08 -1.58
C TRP A 266 7.14 -26.04 -0.78
N PRO A 267 8.19 -26.61 -1.41
CA PRO A 267 9.17 -27.41 -0.69
C PRO A 267 9.82 -26.60 0.44
N MET A 268 10.10 -27.23 1.58
CA MET A 268 10.74 -26.57 2.72
C MET A 268 12.04 -25.85 2.35
N LYS A 269 12.83 -26.42 1.42
CA LYS A 269 14.07 -25.79 0.92
C LYS A 269 13.82 -24.40 0.29
N THR A 270 12.67 -24.20 -0.35
CA THR A 270 12.28 -22.89 -0.90
C THR A 270 12.06 -21.87 0.21
N ILE A 271 11.45 -22.29 1.33
CA ILE A 271 11.28 -21.43 2.50
C ILE A 271 12.64 -21.09 3.12
N PHE A 272 13.54 -22.09 3.26
CA PHE A 272 14.90 -21.88 3.78
C PHE A 272 15.70 -20.91 2.91
N ALA A 273 15.60 -21.01 1.59
CA ALA A 273 16.23 -20.06 0.66
C ALA A 273 15.70 -18.63 0.83
N LEU A 274 14.39 -18.45 1.03
CA LEU A 274 13.80 -17.14 1.34
C LEU A 274 14.29 -16.56 2.67
N GLN A 275 14.63 -17.43 3.64
CA GLN A 275 15.22 -17.03 4.92
C GLN A 275 16.73 -16.77 4.85
N GLY A 276 17.37 -17.03 3.70
CA GLY A 276 18.83 -16.88 3.54
C GLY A 276 19.64 -18.00 4.19
N VAL A 277 19.03 -19.16 4.49
CA VAL A 277 19.73 -20.33 5.08
C VAL A 277 20.53 -21.09 4.02
N GLU A 278 20.10 -21.07 2.75
CA GLU A 278 20.80 -21.69 1.61
C GLU A 278 21.37 -20.63 0.68
N SER A 279 22.57 -20.87 0.16
CA SER A 279 23.32 -19.93 -0.70
C SER A 279 22.75 -19.78 -2.12
N GLU A 280 21.81 -20.63 -2.51
CA GLU A 280 21.18 -20.56 -3.84
C GLU A 280 19.84 -19.82 -3.75
N THR A 281 19.80 -18.61 -4.29
CA THR A 281 18.56 -17.88 -4.52
C THR A 281 17.70 -18.69 -5.50
N PRO A 282 16.47 -19.09 -5.15
CA PRO A 282 15.58 -19.77 -6.09
C PRO A 282 15.36 -18.88 -7.31
N ALA A 283 15.34 -19.49 -8.52
CA ALA A 283 15.06 -18.78 -9.76
C ALA A 283 13.77 -17.92 -9.67
N PRO A 284 13.67 -16.82 -10.42
CA PRO A 284 12.42 -16.06 -10.53
C PRO A 284 11.26 -16.99 -10.85
N VAL A 285 10.09 -16.70 -10.28
CA VAL A 285 8.87 -17.45 -10.61
C VAL A 285 8.58 -17.16 -12.08
N GLU A 286 8.75 -18.16 -12.96
CA GLU A 286 8.13 -18.10 -14.28
C GLU A 286 6.62 -18.13 -14.04
N VAL A 287 5.96 -17.00 -14.22
CA VAL A 287 4.50 -16.92 -14.23
C VAL A 287 4.06 -17.62 -15.52
N PRO A 288 3.39 -18.77 -15.44
CA PRO A 288 2.85 -19.39 -16.65
C PRO A 288 1.93 -18.36 -17.33
N ALA A 289 2.05 -18.21 -18.65
CA ALA A 289 1.20 -17.32 -19.44
C ALA A 289 -0.29 -17.70 -19.42
N GLU A 290 -0.63 -18.83 -18.76
CA GLU A 290 -1.97 -19.41 -18.70
C GLU A 290 -2.36 -19.71 -17.25
N VAL A 291 -2.59 -18.69 -16.43
CA VAL A 291 -3.53 -18.81 -15.31
C VAL A 291 -4.78 -18.02 -15.69
N ILE A 292 -5.56 -18.59 -16.61
CA ILE A 292 -6.95 -18.23 -16.80
C ILE A 292 -7.67 -18.81 -15.59
N ILE A 293 -8.00 -17.97 -14.62
CA ILE A 293 -8.99 -18.30 -13.59
C ILE A 293 -10.33 -18.19 -14.32
N GLU A 294 -10.93 -19.33 -14.68
CA GLU A 294 -12.30 -19.35 -15.15
C GLU A 294 -13.25 -18.80 -14.05
N PRO A 295 -14.36 -18.13 -14.45
CA PRO A 295 -15.21 -17.32 -13.57
C PRO A 295 -15.93 -18.09 -12.47
#